data_7b3236df14ddb7d7a897ecc311adb5fe
#
_entry.id   7b3236df14ddb7d7a897ecc311adb5fe
#
_cell.length_a   1.000
_cell.length_b   1.000
_cell.length_c   1.000
_cell.angle_alpha   90.00
_cell.angle_beta   90.00
_cell.angle_gamma   90.00
#
_symmetry.space_group_name_H-M   'P 1'
#
loop_
_entity.id
_entity.type
_entity.pdbx_description
1 polymer ?
#
loop_
_entity_poly.entity_id
_entity_poly.type
_entity_poly.pdbx_seq_one_letter_code
_entity_poly.pdbx_strand_id
1 'polypeptide(L)'
;GSLLYATGTRNMEKMGGLFRRMPVTAVCFLIGALAISAIPPLNGFVSEWFTYQSLFNISTLSDPVVMVFAVASAAALAITGALAVTCFVKAYGVSFASSPRSQEAANAKESPAPMLFSQMLLAAICVVLGIGSPVIAPVLGDVAQSVLAGSAITATSGVSLVNEISGAATSTPAIAIADRK
;
A
#
# COMPACT_ATOMS: atom_id res chain seq x y z
N GLY A 1 -1.14 21.45 1.33
CA GLY A 1 -0.86 22.54 0.36
C GLY A 1 -2.04 23.49 0.32
N SER A 2 -3.14 23.11 -0.30
CA SER A 2 -4.31 23.99 -0.56
C SER A 2 -4.93 24.61 0.70
N LEU A 3 -5.08 23.86 1.77
CA LEU A 3 -5.57 24.37 3.04
C LEU A 3 -4.66 25.46 3.60
N LEU A 4 -3.35 25.23 3.61
CA LEU A 4 -2.38 26.21 4.07
C LEU A 4 -2.36 27.48 3.21
N TYR A 5 -2.51 27.31 1.89
CA TYR A 5 -2.59 28.45 0.98
C TYR A 5 -3.82 29.31 1.24
N ALA A 6 -4.97 28.69 1.50
CA ALA A 6 -6.23 29.38 1.70
C ALA A 6 -6.40 30.00 3.11
N THR A 7 -5.84 29.36 4.15
CA THR A 7 -6.05 29.75 5.56
C THR A 7 -4.81 30.35 6.20
N GLY A 8 -3.63 30.28 5.57
CA GLY A 8 -2.35 30.75 6.12
C GLY A 8 -1.88 30.02 7.38
N THR A 9 -2.64 29.04 7.89
CA THR A 9 -2.34 28.33 9.13
C THR A 9 -2.28 26.82 8.95
N ARG A 10 -1.48 26.14 9.76
CA ARG A 10 -1.44 24.67 9.88
C ARG A 10 -2.25 24.16 11.07
N ASN A 11 -2.77 25.06 11.91
CA ASN A 11 -3.52 24.64 13.08
C ASN A 11 -4.97 24.31 12.68
N MET A 12 -5.33 23.01 12.76
CA MET A 12 -6.65 22.51 12.42
C MET A 12 -7.77 23.09 13.32
N GLU A 13 -7.44 23.50 14.54
CA GLU A 13 -8.40 24.07 15.47
C GLU A 13 -8.91 25.45 15.02
N LYS A 14 -8.12 26.17 14.23
CA LYS A 14 -8.48 27.48 13.66
C LYS A 14 -9.19 27.34 12.30
N MET A 15 -9.21 26.14 11.73
CA MET A 15 -9.94 25.83 10.50
C MET A 15 -11.40 25.47 10.81
N GLY A 16 -12.22 25.40 9.79
CA GLY A 16 -13.62 24.97 9.89
C GLY A 16 -14.47 25.57 8.79
N GLY A 17 -15.55 24.88 8.42
CA GLY A 17 -16.51 25.36 7.43
C GLY A 17 -15.98 25.48 6.01
N LEU A 18 -14.82 24.92 5.71
CA LEU A 18 -14.15 25.07 4.42
C LEU A 18 -14.89 24.35 3.29
N PHE A 19 -15.79 23.41 3.59
CA PHE A 19 -16.59 22.72 2.57
C PHE A 19 -17.36 23.70 1.67
N ARG A 20 -17.96 24.74 2.25
CA ARG A 20 -18.71 25.74 1.48
C ARG A 20 -17.84 26.73 0.70
N ARG A 21 -16.58 26.89 1.13
CA ARG A 21 -15.63 27.84 0.54
C ARG A 21 -14.70 27.21 -0.48
N MET A 22 -14.37 25.93 -0.29
CA MET A 22 -13.45 25.17 -1.11
C MET A 22 -14.03 23.79 -1.43
N PRO A 23 -15.15 23.71 -2.19
CA PRO A 23 -15.84 22.44 -2.42
C PRO A 23 -15.01 21.44 -3.22
N VAL A 24 -14.23 21.89 -4.20
CA VAL A 24 -13.42 21.00 -5.03
C VAL A 24 -12.28 20.39 -4.20
N THR A 25 -11.58 21.20 -3.43
CA THR A 25 -10.54 20.71 -2.51
C THR A 25 -11.12 19.76 -1.46
N ALA A 26 -12.33 20.06 -0.93
CA ALA A 26 -13.00 19.20 0.05
C ALA A 26 -13.34 17.81 -0.53
N VAL A 27 -13.88 17.75 -1.75
CA VAL A 27 -14.21 16.48 -2.42
C VAL A 27 -12.94 15.70 -2.74
N CYS A 28 -11.90 16.34 -3.27
CA CYS A 28 -10.63 15.68 -3.55
C CYS A 28 -9.99 15.11 -2.26
N PHE A 29 -10.04 15.87 -1.16
CA PHE A 29 -9.57 15.40 0.14
C PHE A 29 -10.38 14.21 0.65
N LEU A 30 -11.71 14.24 0.48
CA LEU A 30 -12.60 13.15 0.88
C LEU A 30 -12.27 11.88 0.11
N ILE A 31 -12.12 11.95 -1.22
CA ILE A 31 -11.75 10.80 -2.05
C ILE A 31 -10.39 10.22 -1.61
N GLY A 32 -9.39 11.07 -1.38
CA GLY A 32 -8.09 10.63 -0.88
C GLY A 32 -8.17 10.01 0.52
N ALA A 33 -8.97 10.57 1.41
CA ALA A 33 -9.21 10.05 2.75
C ALA A 33 -9.87 8.66 2.73
N LEU A 34 -10.90 8.50 1.89
CA LEU A 34 -11.58 7.21 1.69
C LEU A 34 -10.65 6.18 1.04
N ALA A 35 -9.80 6.60 0.09
CA ALA A 35 -8.84 5.72 -0.57
C ALA A 35 -7.80 5.17 0.41
N ILE A 36 -7.21 6.02 1.27
CA ILE A 36 -6.21 5.60 2.25
C ILE A 36 -6.81 4.82 3.41
N SER A 37 -8.11 5.01 3.67
CA SER A 37 -8.88 4.28 4.69
C SER A 37 -9.41 2.93 4.17
N ALA A 38 -8.97 2.50 3.00
CA ALA A 38 -9.36 1.24 2.37
C ALA A 38 -10.88 1.02 2.26
N ILE A 39 -11.62 2.08 1.97
CA ILE A 39 -13.08 1.98 1.79
C ILE A 39 -13.40 1.61 0.34
N PRO A 40 -14.22 0.55 0.10
CA PRO A 40 -14.68 0.22 -1.25
C PRO A 40 -15.44 1.41 -1.88
N PRO A 41 -15.32 1.65 -3.20
CA PRO A 41 -14.65 0.89 -4.25
C PRO A 41 -13.25 1.41 -4.63
N LEU A 42 -12.52 2.04 -3.73
CA LEU A 42 -11.26 2.73 -4.02
C LEU A 42 -10.06 1.78 -4.01
N ASN A 43 -8.95 2.23 -4.59
CA ASN A 43 -7.72 1.46 -4.77
C ASN A 43 -7.11 0.92 -3.46
N GLY A 44 -7.22 1.66 -2.36
CA GLY A 44 -6.75 1.23 -1.04
C GLY A 44 -7.39 -0.07 -0.57
N PHE A 45 -8.70 -0.22 -0.73
CA PHE A 45 -9.41 -1.45 -0.41
C PHE A 45 -8.88 -2.65 -1.20
N VAL A 46 -8.62 -2.48 -2.49
CA VAL A 46 -8.15 -3.57 -3.35
C VAL A 46 -6.78 -4.08 -2.89
N SER A 47 -5.87 -3.18 -2.56
CA SER A 47 -4.53 -3.56 -2.09
C SER A 47 -4.57 -4.28 -0.74
N GLU A 48 -5.37 -3.78 0.21
CA GLU A 48 -5.57 -4.46 1.50
C GLU A 48 -6.25 -5.83 1.33
N TRP A 49 -7.23 -5.94 0.47
CA TRP A 49 -7.92 -7.20 0.17
C TRP A 49 -6.95 -8.28 -0.32
N PHE A 50 -6.07 -7.96 -1.27
CA PHE A 50 -5.05 -8.90 -1.73
C PHE A 50 -4.04 -9.26 -0.64
N THR A 51 -3.70 -8.30 0.22
CA THR A 51 -2.82 -8.56 1.36
C THR A 51 -3.46 -9.52 2.35
N TYR A 52 -4.75 -9.34 2.69
CA TYR A 52 -5.48 -10.29 3.53
C TYR A 52 -5.56 -11.68 2.91
N GLN A 53 -5.86 -11.78 1.62
CA GLN A 53 -5.88 -13.08 0.93
C GLN A 53 -4.53 -13.78 0.99
N SER A 54 -3.42 -13.05 0.81
CA SER A 54 -2.07 -13.61 0.95
C SER A 54 -1.81 -14.13 2.37
N LEU A 55 -2.15 -13.33 3.39
CA LEU A 55 -1.96 -13.70 4.79
C LEU A 55 -2.78 -14.93 5.18
N PHE A 56 -4.03 -15.01 4.71
CA PHE A 56 -4.88 -16.19 4.95
C PHE A 56 -4.36 -17.43 4.21
N ASN A 57 -3.84 -17.30 3.00
CA ASN A 57 -3.21 -18.44 2.30
C ASN A 57 -1.96 -18.92 3.02
N ILE A 58 -1.12 -18.02 3.53
CA ILE A 58 0.07 -18.38 4.31
C ILE A 58 -0.33 -19.06 5.61
N SER A 59 -1.44 -18.67 6.26
CA SER A 59 -1.89 -19.28 7.50
C SER A 59 -2.34 -20.74 7.36
N THR A 60 -2.56 -21.22 6.13
CA THR A 60 -2.87 -22.64 5.85
C THR A 60 -1.63 -23.52 5.73
N LEU A 61 -0.43 -22.96 5.73
CA LEU A 61 0.81 -23.73 5.72
C LEU A 61 1.00 -24.47 7.06
N SER A 62 1.65 -25.61 6.99
CA SER A 62 1.74 -26.56 8.13
C SER A 62 2.63 -26.08 9.28
N ASP A 63 3.34 -24.95 9.14
CA ASP A 63 4.24 -24.43 10.17
C ASP A 63 3.48 -23.52 11.16
N PRO A 64 3.31 -23.94 12.45
CA PRO A 64 2.57 -23.18 13.43
C PRO A 64 3.14 -21.79 13.73
N VAL A 65 4.45 -21.59 13.57
CA VAL A 65 5.09 -20.29 13.79
C VAL A 65 4.66 -19.31 12.69
N VAL A 66 4.69 -19.73 11.45
CA VAL A 66 4.26 -18.93 10.29
C VAL A 66 2.78 -18.57 10.39
N MET A 67 1.95 -19.52 10.83
CA MET A 67 0.52 -19.28 11.05
C MET A 67 0.26 -18.17 12.08
N VAL A 68 0.94 -18.19 13.22
CA VAL A 68 0.80 -17.17 14.27
C VAL A 68 1.21 -15.80 13.75
N PHE A 69 2.34 -15.69 13.03
CA PHE A 69 2.78 -14.44 12.44
C PHE A 69 1.83 -13.91 11.37
N ALA A 70 1.27 -14.77 10.53
CA ALA A 70 0.29 -14.38 9.51
C ALA A 70 -0.98 -13.78 10.14
N VAL A 71 -1.54 -14.45 11.16
CA VAL A 71 -2.72 -13.96 11.88
C VAL A 71 -2.43 -12.66 12.63
N ALA A 72 -1.28 -12.57 13.30
CA ALA A 72 -0.87 -11.34 14.00
C ALA A 72 -0.70 -10.16 13.01
N SER A 73 -0.13 -10.41 11.83
CA SER A 73 0.02 -9.39 10.78
C SER A 73 -1.33 -8.93 10.23
N ALA A 74 -2.27 -9.85 10.02
CA ALA A 74 -3.63 -9.51 9.60
C ALA A 74 -4.34 -8.65 10.64
N ALA A 75 -4.22 -8.98 11.94
CA ALA A 75 -4.78 -8.18 13.02
C ALA A 75 -4.14 -6.78 13.10
N ALA A 76 -2.82 -6.68 12.95
CA ALA A 76 -2.12 -5.40 12.92
C ALA A 76 -2.57 -4.51 11.75
N LEU A 77 -2.76 -5.10 10.55
CA LEU A 77 -3.27 -4.39 9.39
C LEU A 77 -4.68 -3.85 9.64
N ALA A 78 -5.58 -4.66 10.23
CA ALA A 78 -6.94 -4.23 10.58
C ALA A 78 -6.95 -3.05 11.56
N ILE A 79 -6.10 -3.10 12.60
CA ILE A 79 -5.96 -2.00 13.56
C ILE A 79 -5.45 -0.73 12.87
N THR A 80 -4.46 -0.86 12.00
CA THR A 80 -3.92 0.28 11.24
C THR A 80 -4.99 0.93 10.36
N GLY A 81 -5.79 0.15 9.65
CA GLY A 81 -6.92 0.65 8.86
C GLY A 81 -7.96 1.38 9.71
N ALA A 82 -8.34 0.83 10.85
CA ALA A 82 -9.29 1.46 11.77
C ALA A 82 -8.77 2.81 12.32
N LEU A 83 -7.48 2.87 12.66
CA LEU A 83 -6.85 4.12 13.10
C LEU A 83 -6.78 5.16 11.98
N ALA A 84 -6.49 4.73 10.74
CA ALA A 84 -6.49 5.61 9.57
C ALA A 84 -7.87 6.23 9.34
N VAL A 85 -8.93 5.42 9.34
CA VAL A 85 -10.33 5.92 9.22
C VAL A 85 -10.61 6.98 10.29
N THR A 86 -10.30 6.68 11.55
CA THR A 86 -10.55 7.60 12.68
C THR A 86 -9.80 8.92 12.50
N CYS A 87 -8.55 8.86 12.08
CA CYS A 87 -7.71 10.02 11.84
C CYS A 87 -8.29 10.91 10.72
N PHE A 88 -8.65 10.31 9.58
CA PHE A 88 -9.14 11.06 8.43
C PHE A 88 -10.56 11.60 8.61
N VAL A 89 -11.44 10.86 9.29
CA VAL A 89 -12.78 11.35 9.67
C VAL A 89 -12.65 12.57 10.57
N LYS A 90 -11.75 12.53 11.56
CA LYS A 90 -11.50 13.70 12.43
C LYS A 90 -10.91 14.86 11.63
N ALA A 91 -9.92 14.61 10.78
CA ALA A 91 -9.28 15.64 9.96
C ALA A 91 -10.29 16.33 9.03
N TYR A 92 -11.12 15.55 8.34
CA TYR A 92 -12.17 16.05 7.47
C TYR A 92 -13.26 16.82 8.24
N GLY A 93 -13.76 16.22 9.32
CA GLY A 93 -14.81 16.81 10.15
C GLY A 93 -14.41 18.16 10.73
N VAL A 94 -13.21 18.26 11.28
CA VAL A 94 -12.72 19.50 11.89
C VAL A 94 -12.43 20.57 10.84
N SER A 95 -11.83 20.22 9.70
CA SER A 95 -11.40 21.20 8.70
C SER A 95 -12.53 21.64 7.77
N PHE A 96 -13.38 20.70 7.33
CA PHE A 96 -14.36 20.99 6.28
C PHE A 96 -15.80 21.05 6.78
N ALA A 97 -16.22 20.14 7.67
CA ALA A 97 -17.63 20.00 8.05
C ALA A 97 -18.07 20.88 9.23
N SER A 98 -17.14 21.37 10.05
CA SER A 98 -17.47 22.25 11.18
C SER A 98 -17.77 23.69 10.73
N SER A 99 -18.29 24.53 11.63
CA SER A 99 -18.44 25.98 11.37
C SER A 99 -17.08 26.69 11.35
N PRO A 100 -16.91 27.78 10.59
CA PRO A 100 -15.70 28.59 10.56
C PRO A 100 -15.30 29.05 11.96
N ARG A 101 -14.06 28.81 12.36
CA ARG A 101 -13.55 29.15 13.70
C ARG A 101 -12.58 30.33 13.68
N SER A 102 -12.21 30.82 12.49
CA SER A 102 -11.39 32.02 12.32
C SER A 102 -11.90 32.87 11.16
N GLN A 103 -11.52 34.15 11.15
CA GLN A 103 -11.83 35.07 10.05
C GLN A 103 -11.14 34.61 8.74
N GLU A 104 -9.93 34.03 8.83
CA GLU A 104 -9.23 33.50 7.69
C GLU A 104 -9.97 32.31 7.07
N ALA A 105 -10.52 31.41 7.90
CA ALA A 105 -11.33 30.29 7.43
C ALA A 105 -12.66 30.76 6.80
N ALA A 106 -13.28 31.81 7.35
CA ALA A 106 -14.50 32.40 6.80
C ALA A 106 -14.29 33.07 5.44
N ASN A 107 -13.10 33.62 5.19
CA ASN A 107 -12.70 34.29 3.94
C ASN A 107 -11.88 33.42 2.99
N ALA A 108 -11.68 32.15 3.30
CA ALA A 108 -10.93 31.23 2.48
C ALA A 108 -11.49 31.14 1.05
N LYS A 109 -10.62 31.10 0.08
CA LYS A 109 -10.94 30.94 -1.34
C LYS A 109 -10.32 29.65 -1.87
N GLU A 110 -10.91 29.14 -2.94
CA GLU A 110 -10.37 27.96 -3.64
C GLU A 110 -8.93 28.20 -4.07
N SER A 111 -8.13 27.13 -4.09
CA SER A 111 -6.73 27.19 -4.50
C SER A 111 -6.57 27.53 -5.98
N PRO A 112 -5.39 28.04 -6.40
CA PRO A 112 -5.10 28.30 -7.80
C PRO A 112 -5.30 27.06 -8.70
N ALA A 113 -5.71 27.31 -9.95
CA ALA A 113 -6.03 26.25 -10.91
C ALA A 113 -4.98 25.12 -11.02
N PRO A 114 -3.65 25.36 -11.05
CA PRO A 114 -2.69 24.26 -11.14
C PRO A 114 -2.69 23.34 -9.92
N MET A 115 -2.94 23.87 -8.73
CA MET A 115 -3.06 23.04 -7.52
C MET A 115 -4.36 22.20 -7.52
N LEU A 116 -5.44 22.80 -7.99
CA LEU A 116 -6.73 22.11 -8.15
C LEU A 116 -6.62 20.97 -9.16
N PHE A 117 -6.02 21.24 -10.32
CA PHE A 117 -5.83 20.26 -11.38
C PHE A 117 -5.06 19.02 -10.88
N SER A 118 -3.96 19.24 -10.16
CA SER A 118 -3.16 18.14 -9.59
C SER A 118 -3.97 17.28 -8.62
N GLN A 119 -4.78 17.90 -7.75
CA GLN A 119 -5.63 17.17 -6.80
C GLN A 119 -6.74 16.39 -7.50
N MET A 120 -7.39 17.01 -8.48
CA MET A 120 -8.45 16.35 -9.26
C MET A 120 -7.89 15.17 -10.06
N LEU A 121 -6.71 15.33 -10.66
CA LEU A 121 -6.05 14.26 -11.41
C LEU A 121 -5.75 13.06 -10.50
N LEU A 122 -5.16 13.30 -9.32
CA LEU A 122 -4.86 12.24 -8.35
C LEU A 122 -6.13 11.57 -7.82
N ALA A 123 -7.17 12.34 -7.51
CA ALA A 123 -8.45 11.80 -7.07
C ALA A 123 -9.11 10.94 -8.17
N ALA A 124 -9.05 11.39 -9.44
CA ALA A 124 -9.55 10.63 -10.57
C ALA A 124 -8.78 9.30 -10.74
N ILE A 125 -7.45 9.31 -10.63
CA ILE A 125 -6.61 8.11 -10.68
C ILE A 125 -7.00 7.14 -9.56
N CYS A 126 -7.20 7.60 -8.32
CA CYS A 126 -7.63 6.74 -7.21
C CYS A 126 -8.96 6.03 -7.51
N VAL A 127 -9.92 6.74 -8.09
CA VAL A 127 -11.22 6.17 -8.47
C VAL A 127 -11.08 5.18 -9.63
N VAL A 128 -10.35 5.56 -10.68
CA VAL A 128 -10.14 4.71 -11.86
C VAL A 128 -9.42 3.42 -11.50
N LEU A 129 -8.37 3.49 -10.69
CA LEU A 129 -7.63 2.30 -10.22
C LEU A 129 -8.49 1.41 -9.31
N GLY A 130 -9.34 2.01 -8.48
CA GLY A 130 -10.26 1.26 -7.62
C GLY A 130 -11.29 0.47 -8.42
N ILE A 131 -12.01 1.15 -9.31
CA ILE A 131 -13.04 0.53 -10.16
C ILE A 131 -12.42 -0.39 -11.22
N GLY A 132 -11.24 -0.03 -11.75
CA GLY A 132 -10.49 -0.80 -12.75
C GLY A 132 -9.75 -2.02 -12.19
N SER A 133 -9.80 -2.26 -10.89
CA SER A 133 -9.08 -3.36 -10.24
C SER A 133 -9.36 -4.75 -10.83
N PRO A 134 -10.59 -5.12 -11.27
CA PRO A 134 -10.83 -6.43 -11.88
C PRO A 134 -10.07 -6.65 -13.21
N VAL A 135 -9.73 -5.55 -13.89
CA VAL A 135 -8.95 -5.60 -15.14
C VAL A 135 -7.45 -5.62 -14.86
N ILE A 136 -7.02 -4.93 -13.82
CA ILE A 136 -5.60 -4.78 -13.46
C ILE A 136 -5.08 -6.01 -12.70
N ALA A 137 -5.92 -6.63 -11.86
CA ALA A 137 -5.54 -7.77 -11.03
C ALA A 137 -4.98 -8.97 -11.83
N PRO A 138 -5.57 -9.43 -12.94
CA PRO A 138 -5.00 -10.53 -13.71
C PRO A 138 -3.64 -10.19 -14.31
N VAL A 139 -3.44 -8.95 -14.80
CA VAL A 139 -2.16 -8.50 -15.34
C VAL A 139 -1.07 -8.53 -14.27
N LEU A 140 -1.38 -8.08 -13.05
CA LEU A 140 -0.46 -8.18 -11.91
C LEU A 140 -0.17 -9.64 -11.53
N GLY A 141 -1.17 -10.52 -11.65
CA GLY A 141 -1.01 -11.96 -11.43
C GLY A 141 -0.03 -12.59 -12.42
N ASP A 142 -0.14 -12.28 -13.68
CA ASP A 142 0.76 -12.77 -14.74
C ASP A 142 2.21 -12.27 -14.53
N VAL A 143 2.38 -11.01 -14.16
CA VAL A 143 3.68 -10.45 -13.82
C VAL A 143 4.27 -11.14 -12.57
N ALA A 144 3.48 -11.34 -11.53
CA ALA A 144 3.92 -12.03 -10.33
C ALA A 144 4.36 -13.47 -10.63
N GLN A 145 3.61 -14.20 -11.44
CA GLN A 145 3.98 -15.57 -11.88
C GLN A 145 5.26 -15.58 -12.69
N SER A 146 5.48 -14.64 -13.60
CA SER A 146 6.70 -14.57 -14.38
C SER A 146 7.94 -14.30 -13.53
N VAL A 147 7.81 -13.45 -12.50
CA VAL A 147 8.88 -13.18 -11.52
C VAL A 147 9.17 -14.41 -10.66
N LEU A 148 8.13 -15.12 -10.19
CA LEU A 148 8.30 -16.33 -9.42
C LEU A 148 8.92 -17.47 -10.24
N ALA A 149 8.50 -17.64 -11.49
CA ALA A 149 9.09 -18.62 -12.40
C ALA A 149 10.57 -18.29 -12.67
N GLY A 150 10.92 -17.04 -12.89
CA GLY A 150 12.30 -16.60 -13.04
C GLY A 150 13.16 -16.88 -11.80
N SER A 151 12.65 -16.63 -10.61
CA SER A 151 13.35 -16.92 -9.36
C SER A 151 13.49 -18.42 -9.09
N ALA A 152 12.49 -19.22 -9.43
CA ALA A 152 12.56 -20.67 -9.32
C ALA A 152 13.63 -21.29 -10.26
N ILE A 153 13.73 -20.81 -11.50
CA ILE A 153 14.77 -21.22 -12.44
C ILE A 153 16.16 -20.88 -11.90
N THR A 154 16.35 -19.69 -11.35
CA THR A 154 17.61 -19.27 -10.75
C THR A 154 17.98 -20.12 -9.53
N ALA A 155 17.01 -20.43 -8.67
CA ALA A 155 17.22 -21.29 -7.52
C ALA A 155 17.58 -22.74 -7.93
N THR A 156 16.90 -23.30 -8.92
CA THR A 156 17.17 -24.64 -9.44
C THR A 156 18.55 -24.69 -10.07
N SER A 157 18.96 -23.69 -10.83
CA SER A 157 20.30 -23.60 -11.41
C SER A 157 21.40 -23.50 -10.34
N GLY A 158 21.12 -22.72 -9.27
CA GLY A 158 22.04 -22.63 -8.13
C GLY A 158 22.22 -23.96 -7.38
N VAL A 159 21.14 -24.70 -7.18
CA VAL A 159 21.19 -26.03 -6.52
C VAL A 159 21.93 -27.06 -7.41
N SER A 160 21.75 -27.04 -8.72
CA SER A 160 22.46 -27.94 -9.63
C SER A 160 23.95 -27.65 -9.61
N LEU A 161 24.38 -26.40 -9.62
CA LEU A 161 25.81 -26.03 -9.51
C LEU A 161 26.41 -26.47 -8.17
N VAL A 162 25.70 -26.32 -7.06
CA VAL A 162 26.18 -26.79 -5.75
C VAL A 162 26.34 -28.32 -5.73
N ASN A 163 25.42 -29.06 -6.34
CA ASN A 163 25.51 -30.51 -6.45
C ASN A 163 26.69 -30.97 -7.34
N GLU A 164 26.94 -30.26 -8.44
CA GLU A 164 28.12 -30.55 -9.29
C GLU A 164 29.46 -30.33 -8.54
N ILE A 165 29.55 -29.19 -7.82
CA ILE A 165 30.76 -28.88 -7.02
C ILE A 165 30.93 -29.90 -5.90
N SER A 166 29.86 -30.30 -5.22
CA SER A 166 29.90 -31.33 -4.17
C SER A 166 30.28 -32.70 -4.72
N GLY A 167 29.76 -33.10 -5.88
CA GLY A 167 30.10 -34.33 -6.57
C GLY A 167 31.58 -34.39 -7.03
N ALA A 168 32.11 -33.27 -7.51
CA ALA A 168 33.50 -33.13 -7.87
C ALA A 168 34.47 -33.24 -6.66
N ALA A 169 34.03 -32.70 -5.50
CA ALA A 169 34.83 -32.78 -4.27
C ALA A 169 34.93 -34.21 -3.70
N THR A 170 33.93 -35.07 -3.95
CA THR A 170 33.89 -36.45 -3.49
C THR A 170 34.58 -37.43 -4.45
N SER A 171 34.89 -37.02 -5.67
CA SER A 171 35.55 -37.85 -6.70
C SER A 171 37.08 -37.68 -6.77
N THR A 172 37.72 -37.15 -5.73
CA THR A 172 39.18 -37.09 -5.66
C THR A 172 39.72 -38.52 -5.64
N PRO A 173 40.50 -38.97 -6.66
CA PRO A 173 41.04 -40.34 -6.67
C PRO A 173 42.04 -40.50 -5.53
N ALA A 174 41.80 -41.50 -4.69
CA ALA A 174 42.77 -41.92 -3.69
C ALA A 174 44.13 -42.18 -4.38
N ILE A 175 45.11 -41.32 -4.09
CA ILE A 175 46.49 -41.55 -4.54
C ILE A 175 46.94 -42.84 -3.89
N ALA A 176 47.03 -43.92 -4.71
CA ALA A 176 47.61 -45.17 -4.31
C ALA A 176 49.08 -44.92 -3.98
N ILE A 177 49.44 -44.94 -2.71
CA ILE A 177 50.79 -44.96 -2.25
C ILE A 177 51.28 -46.34 -2.60
N ALA A 178 52.02 -46.46 -3.75
CA ALA A 178 52.71 -47.64 -4.14
C ALA A 178 53.85 -47.87 -3.17
N ASP A 179 53.74 -48.98 -2.43
CA ASP A 179 54.76 -49.55 -1.58
C ASP A 179 56.00 -49.92 -2.45
N ARG A 180 57.11 -49.27 -2.18
CA ARG A 180 58.42 -49.70 -2.71
C ARG A 180 59.18 -50.44 -1.62
N LYS A 181 59.29 -51.74 -1.76
CA LYS A 181 60.36 -52.50 -1.23
C LYS A 181 61.52 -52.54 -2.22
#